data_0b90fe719499a7a635184a99cf199273
#
_entry.id   0b90fe719499a7a635184a99cf199273
#
_cell.length_a   1.000
_cell.length_b   1.000
_cell.length_c   1.000
_cell.angle_alpha   90.00
_cell.angle_beta   90.00
_cell.angle_gamma   90.00
#
_symmetry.space_group_name_H-M   'P 1'
#
loop_
_entity.id
_entity.type
_entity.pdbx_description
1 polymer ?
#
loop_
_entity_poly.entity_id
_entity_poly.type
_entity_poly.pdbx_seq_one_letter_code
_entity_poly.pdbx_strand_id
1 'polypeptide(L)'
;MRKEIFTKEQLELLPLIQMFSGRFGLVGGTAIALHIGHRRSIDFDLFSLKGFNGSSLDKKIRRYAKIDEVIVNRRGEFTILIKGVKVTFFHYDYPIVFAERLDKIVKMPDLLTLAAMKLFALGRRAKWKDYVDVYFILKNHYTIADVVQKSKEIFGSECNEKLFRSQMAYFADVSYAEPVEYMKGFEVSDKAIEKELIKFSLS
;
A
#
# COMPACT_ATOMS: atom_id res chain seq x y z
N MET A 1 -0.25 -8.56 -13.70
CA MET A 1 0.44 -7.56 -12.84
C MET A 1 1.24 -6.59 -13.69
N ARG A 2 1.13 -5.31 -13.39
CA ARG A 2 1.71 -4.18 -14.13
C ARG A 2 3.15 -3.92 -13.69
N LYS A 3 4.12 -4.71 -14.16
CA LYS A 3 5.53 -4.59 -13.74
C LYS A 3 6.23 -3.33 -14.26
N GLU A 4 5.68 -2.68 -15.26
CA GLU A 4 6.16 -1.41 -15.81
C GLU A 4 6.18 -0.25 -14.80
N ILE A 5 5.51 -0.41 -13.66
CA ILE A 5 5.53 0.58 -12.58
C ILE A 5 6.86 0.59 -11.80
N PHE A 6 7.64 -0.48 -11.87
CA PHE A 6 8.89 -0.59 -11.10
C PHE A 6 9.99 0.30 -11.65
N THR A 7 10.78 0.87 -10.74
CA THR A 7 12.07 1.48 -11.07
C THR A 7 13.14 0.39 -11.23
N LYS A 8 14.31 0.76 -11.77
CA LYS A 8 15.45 -0.14 -11.90
C LYS A 8 15.89 -0.67 -10.52
N GLU A 9 15.94 0.20 -9.53
CA GLU A 9 16.35 -0.12 -8.16
C GLU A 9 15.38 -1.12 -7.50
N GLN A 10 14.07 -0.95 -7.73
CA GLN A 10 13.09 -1.92 -7.26
C GLN A 10 13.26 -3.29 -7.93
N LEU A 11 13.50 -3.34 -9.25
CA LEU A 11 13.73 -4.60 -9.95
C LEU A 11 14.97 -5.33 -9.39
N GLU A 12 16.05 -4.60 -9.08
CA GLU A 12 17.25 -5.17 -8.46
C GLU A 12 17.00 -5.71 -7.04
N LEU A 13 15.97 -5.21 -6.33
CA LEU A 13 15.61 -5.67 -5.00
C LEU A 13 14.61 -6.83 -4.97
N LEU A 14 13.99 -7.20 -6.11
CA LEU A 14 13.02 -8.29 -6.14
C LEU A 14 13.56 -9.63 -5.61
N PRO A 15 14.81 -10.04 -5.86
CA PRO A 15 15.37 -11.25 -5.26
C PRO A 15 15.44 -11.17 -3.71
N LEU A 16 15.75 -9.99 -3.15
CA LEU A 16 15.70 -9.76 -1.71
C LEU A 16 14.27 -9.91 -1.17
N ILE A 17 13.28 -9.31 -1.83
CA ILE A 17 11.86 -9.43 -1.45
C ILE A 17 11.42 -10.89 -1.47
N GLN A 18 11.81 -11.64 -2.50
CA GLN A 18 11.49 -13.06 -2.65
C GLN A 18 11.98 -13.91 -1.45
N MET A 19 13.14 -13.61 -0.89
CA MET A 19 13.69 -14.33 0.27
C MET A 19 12.79 -14.28 1.51
N PHE A 20 11.91 -13.28 1.60
CA PHE A 20 10.98 -13.08 2.72
C PHE A 20 9.54 -13.48 2.40
N SER A 21 9.25 -13.92 1.15
CA SER A 21 7.91 -14.22 0.66
C SER A 21 7.18 -15.36 1.40
N GLY A 22 7.91 -16.26 2.04
CA GLY A 22 7.31 -17.32 2.87
C GLY A 22 6.58 -16.79 4.10
N ARG A 23 7.02 -15.64 4.63
CA ARG A 23 6.46 -15.04 5.83
C ARG A 23 5.69 -13.75 5.55
N PHE A 24 6.19 -12.93 4.66
CA PHE A 24 5.64 -11.62 4.35
C PHE A 24 4.91 -11.61 3.02
N GLY A 25 3.92 -10.73 2.89
CA GLY A 25 3.26 -10.42 1.64
C GLY A 25 3.36 -8.93 1.33
N LEU A 26 3.43 -8.59 0.05
CA LEU A 26 3.49 -7.21 -0.43
C LEU A 26 2.11 -6.57 -0.34
N VAL A 27 2.05 -5.38 0.24
CA VAL A 27 0.83 -4.57 0.38
C VAL A 27 1.11 -3.10 -0.01
N GLY A 28 0.25 -2.20 0.40
CA GLY A 28 0.46 -0.76 0.24
C GLY A 28 0.30 -0.27 -1.19
N GLY A 29 0.86 0.92 -1.45
CA GLY A 29 0.75 1.58 -2.75
C GLY A 29 1.36 0.80 -3.90
N THR A 30 2.46 0.10 -3.67
CA THR A 30 3.13 -0.71 -4.70
C THR A 30 2.27 -1.92 -5.10
N ALA A 31 1.63 -2.59 -4.15
CA ALA A 31 0.70 -3.67 -4.48
C ALA A 31 -0.50 -3.17 -5.29
N ILE A 32 -1.10 -2.03 -4.92
CA ILE A 32 -2.20 -1.41 -5.69
C ILE A 32 -1.72 -1.02 -7.09
N ALA A 33 -0.57 -0.38 -7.21
CA ALA A 33 -0.01 0.01 -8.49
C ALA A 33 0.27 -1.19 -9.41
N LEU A 34 0.69 -2.33 -8.86
CA LEU A 34 0.85 -3.59 -9.61
C LEU A 34 -0.47 -4.13 -10.16
N HIS A 35 -1.59 -3.93 -9.45
CA HIS A 35 -2.91 -4.32 -9.94
C HIS A 35 -3.43 -3.39 -11.03
N ILE A 36 -3.35 -2.07 -10.83
CA ILE A 36 -4.01 -1.06 -11.66
C ILE A 36 -3.08 -0.51 -12.75
N GLY A 37 -1.83 -0.19 -12.40
CA GLY A 37 -0.87 0.45 -13.30
C GLY A 37 -1.03 1.96 -13.41
N HIS A 38 -1.69 2.62 -12.46
CA HIS A 38 -2.07 4.03 -12.56
C HIS A 38 -0.95 5.02 -12.20
N ARG A 39 -0.02 4.62 -11.35
CA ARG A 39 1.12 5.44 -10.91
C ARG A 39 2.33 4.60 -10.53
N ARG A 40 3.48 5.23 -10.44
CA ARG A 40 4.65 4.62 -9.80
C ARG A 40 4.48 4.60 -8.28
N SER A 41 5.04 3.58 -7.66
CA SER A 41 5.17 3.47 -6.20
C SER A 41 6.51 2.85 -5.88
N ILE A 42 7.37 3.59 -5.19
CA ILE A 42 8.80 3.24 -5.04
C ILE A 42 9.03 2.30 -3.85
N ASP A 43 8.18 2.37 -2.82
CA ASP A 43 8.39 1.66 -1.57
C ASP A 43 7.92 0.20 -1.63
N PHE A 44 8.52 -0.69 -0.84
CA PHE A 44 8.00 -2.03 -0.58
C PHE A 44 7.46 -2.12 0.86
N ASP A 45 6.16 -2.30 1.00
CA ASP A 45 5.49 -2.57 2.28
C ASP A 45 5.22 -4.09 2.39
N LEU A 46 5.94 -4.76 3.29
CA LEU A 46 5.91 -6.20 3.49
C LEU A 46 5.26 -6.54 4.82
N PHE A 47 4.02 -7.04 4.78
CA PHE A 47 3.24 -7.33 5.98
C PHE A 47 3.25 -8.81 6.33
N SER A 48 3.30 -9.10 7.63
CA SER A 48 3.22 -10.43 8.20
C SER A 48 2.14 -10.49 9.28
N LEU A 49 1.31 -11.54 9.27
CA LEU A 49 0.33 -11.82 10.33
C LEU A 49 0.98 -12.46 11.57
N LYS A 50 2.28 -12.68 11.55
CA LYS A 50 3.05 -13.26 12.67
C LYS A 50 4.12 -12.26 13.09
N GLY A 51 4.26 -12.05 14.38
CA GLY A 51 5.29 -11.20 14.95
C GLY A 51 6.70 -11.64 14.53
N PHE A 52 7.64 -10.73 14.39
CA PHE A 52 9.02 -10.97 13.96
C PHE A 52 10.03 -10.18 14.80
N ASN A 53 11.30 -10.53 14.64
CA ASN A 53 12.40 -9.81 15.26
C ASN A 53 13.18 -9.02 14.19
N GLY A 54 13.22 -7.68 14.32
CA GLY A 54 13.88 -6.78 13.38
C GLY A 54 15.39 -7.03 13.27
N SER A 55 16.07 -7.34 14.40
CA SER A 55 17.50 -7.64 14.38
C SER A 55 17.84 -8.92 13.60
N SER A 56 16.93 -9.91 13.58
CA SER A 56 17.10 -11.11 12.77
C SER A 56 16.92 -10.80 11.28
N LEU A 57 15.99 -9.90 10.92
CA LEU A 57 15.84 -9.42 9.54
C LEU A 57 17.05 -8.62 9.09
N ASP A 58 17.54 -7.69 9.92
CA ASP A 58 18.74 -6.89 9.66
C ASP A 58 19.95 -7.77 9.33
N LYS A 59 20.26 -8.73 10.22
CA LYS A 59 21.36 -9.68 10.00
C LYS A 59 21.20 -10.47 8.70
N LYS A 60 19.98 -10.89 8.36
CA LYS A 60 19.70 -11.64 7.13
C LYS A 60 19.87 -10.75 5.90
N ILE A 61 19.33 -9.53 5.92
CA ILE A 61 19.40 -8.60 4.80
C ILE A 61 20.85 -8.20 4.51
N ARG A 62 21.66 -7.87 5.53
CA ARG A 62 23.07 -7.45 5.37
C ARG A 62 23.97 -8.51 4.73
N ARG A 63 23.55 -9.77 4.67
CA ARG A 63 24.27 -10.82 3.92
C ARG A 63 24.08 -10.74 2.41
N TYR A 64 23.05 -10.00 1.95
CA TYR A 64 22.67 -9.93 0.53
C TYR A 64 22.72 -8.52 -0.04
N ALA A 65 22.51 -7.50 0.78
CA ALA A 65 22.50 -6.11 0.36
C ALA A 65 23.06 -5.20 1.45
N LYS A 66 23.68 -4.10 1.01
CA LYS A 66 24.06 -3.00 1.91
C LYS A 66 22.77 -2.26 2.30
N ILE A 67 22.52 -2.13 3.61
CA ILE A 67 21.49 -1.24 4.14
C ILE A 67 22.12 0.15 4.22
N ASP A 68 21.50 1.13 3.54
CA ASP A 68 21.98 2.51 3.55
C ASP A 68 21.59 3.19 4.87
N GLU A 69 20.36 2.94 5.35
CA GLU A 69 19.84 3.51 6.59
C GLU A 69 18.84 2.56 7.25
N VAL A 70 18.83 2.53 8.59
CA VAL A 70 17.77 1.92 9.39
C VAL A 70 16.88 3.04 9.92
N ILE A 71 15.71 3.21 9.34
CA ILE A 71 14.76 4.29 9.67
C ILE A 71 13.96 3.96 10.93
N VAL A 72 13.46 2.70 11.02
CA VAL A 72 12.71 2.21 12.19
C VAL A 72 13.18 0.80 12.53
N ASN A 73 13.43 0.55 13.81
CA ASN A 73 13.64 -0.79 14.34
C ASN A 73 12.99 -0.90 15.72
N ARG A 74 11.73 -1.32 15.73
CA ARG A 74 10.94 -1.53 16.94
C ARG A 74 10.13 -2.81 16.85
N ARG A 75 9.50 -3.21 17.95
CA ARG A 75 8.64 -4.39 17.95
C ARG A 75 7.52 -4.24 16.91
N GLY A 76 7.43 -5.20 16.00
CA GLY A 76 6.43 -5.23 14.93
C GLY A 76 6.71 -4.33 13.73
N GLU A 77 7.81 -3.55 13.73
CA GLU A 77 8.17 -2.71 12.58
C GLU A 77 9.69 -2.65 12.39
N PHE A 78 10.12 -2.91 11.17
CA PHE A 78 11.49 -2.74 10.73
C PHE A 78 11.49 -2.08 9.36
N THR A 79 11.95 -0.83 9.29
CA THR A 79 11.97 -0.02 8.07
C THR A 79 13.39 0.39 7.76
N ILE A 80 13.83 0.15 6.52
CA ILE A 80 15.17 0.41 6.03
C ILE A 80 15.14 1.11 4.68
N LEU A 81 16.24 1.75 4.34
CA LEU A 81 16.53 2.28 3.01
C LEU A 81 17.62 1.43 2.35
N ILE A 82 17.40 0.99 1.12
CA ILE A 82 18.36 0.27 0.29
C ILE A 82 18.28 0.83 -1.14
N LYS A 83 19.36 1.37 -1.66
CA LYS A 83 19.44 1.97 -3.01
C LYS A 83 18.32 3.01 -3.27
N GLY A 84 17.99 3.82 -2.26
CA GLY A 84 16.92 4.81 -2.34
C GLY A 84 15.50 4.23 -2.27
N VAL A 85 15.34 2.92 -2.13
CA VAL A 85 14.04 2.24 -1.97
C VAL A 85 13.80 1.98 -0.49
N LYS A 86 12.67 2.47 0.02
CA LYS A 86 12.24 2.18 1.38
C LYS A 86 11.58 0.79 1.42
N VAL A 87 12.07 -0.08 2.31
CA VAL A 87 11.52 -1.41 2.53
C VAL A 87 11.04 -1.49 3.98
N THR A 88 9.74 -1.65 4.16
CA THR A 88 9.08 -1.75 5.46
C THR A 88 8.64 -3.19 5.70
N PHE A 89 9.07 -3.79 6.79
CA PHE A 89 8.53 -5.04 7.35
C PHE A 89 7.61 -4.66 8.51
N PHE A 90 6.35 -5.11 8.47
CA PHE A 90 5.35 -4.73 9.46
C PHE A 90 4.53 -5.94 9.94
N HIS A 91 4.32 -6.02 11.27
CA HIS A 91 3.38 -6.96 11.85
C HIS A 91 1.98 -6.37 11.78
N TYR A 92 1.08 -7.08 11.12
CA TYR A 92 -0.28 -6.63 10.89
C TYR A 92 -1.26 -7.53 11.64
N ASP A 93 -2.01 -6.93 12.55
CA ASP A 93 -2.86 -7.65 13.48
C ASP A 93 -4.21 -8.09 12.89
N TYR A 94 -4.59 -7.55 11.72
CA TYR A 94 -5.87 -7.89 11.09
C TYR A 94 -5.74 -9.07 10.12
N PRO A 95 -6.79 -9.92 10.02
CA PRO A 95 -6.78 -11.15 9.20
C PRO A 95 -6.94 -10.82 7.72
N ILE A 96 -5.85 -10.53 7.01
CA ILE A 96 -5.86 -10.38 5.55
C ILE A 96 -5.42 -11.67 4.86
N VAL A 97 -6.01 -11.95 3.70
CA VAL A 97 -5.66 -13.08 2.86
C VAL A 97 -4.75 -12.60 1.72
N PHE A 98 -3.63 -13.28 1.53
CA PHE A 98 -2.73 -13.06 0.40
C PHE A 98 -3.13 -14.01 -0.74
N ALA A 99 -4.23 -13.68 -1.44
CA ALA A 99 -4.84 -14.53 -2.46
C ALA A 99 -4.09 -14.51 -3.79
N GLU A 100 -3.29 -13.47 -4.04
CA GLU A 100 -2.60 -13.27 -5.30
C GLU A 100 -1.07 -13.28 -5.16
N ARG A 101 -0.36 -13.22 -6.29
CA ARG A 101 1.10 -13.25 -6.32
C ARG A 101 1.65 -12.38 -7.45
N LEU A 102 2.76 -11.70 -7.14
CA LEU A 102 3.64 -11.18 -8.17
C LEU A 102 4.56 -12.34 -8.61
N ASP A 103 4.20 -13.04 -9.65
CA ASP A 103 4.89 -14.24 -10.14
C ASP A 103 5.21 -15.24 -9.00
N LYS A 104 6.45 -15.74 -8.97
CA LYS A 104 7.01 -16.55 -7.87
C LYS A 104 7.71 -15.71 -6.79
N ILE A 105 7.63 -14.36 -6.88
CA ILE A 105 8.42 -13.44 -6.05
C ILE A 105 7.76 -13.26 -4.69
N VAL A 106 6.53 -12.76 -4.64
CA VAL A 106 5.86 -12.43 -3.37
C VAL A 106 4.35 -12.56 -3.50
N LYS A 107 3.69 -13.02 -2.43
CA LYS A 107 2.23 -13.05 -2.32
C LYS A 107 1.69 -11.66 -2.02
N MET A 108 0.45 -11.39 -2.43
CA MET A 108 -0.25 -10.12 -2.25
C MET A 108 -1.74 -10.36 -1.95
N PRO A 109 -2.43 -9.46 -1.25
CA PRO A 109 -3.88 -9.46 -1.23
C PRO A 109 -4.45 -9.14 -2.63
N ASP A 110 -5.73 -9.51 -2.83
CA ASP A 110 -6.50 -9.01 -3.96
C ASP A 110 -6.73 -7.50 -3.87
N LEU A 111 -7.16 -6.91 -4.98
CA LEU A 111 -7.35 -5.46 -5.04
C LEU A 111 -8.45 -4.95 -4.10
N LEU A 112 -9.51 -5.73 -3.84
CA LEU A 112 -10.57 -5.34 -2.92
C LEU A 112 -10.08 -5.30 -1.47
N THR A 113 -9.28 -6.28 -1.06
CA THR A 113 -8.61 -6.29 0.25
C THR A 113 -7.65 -5.10 0.40
N LEU A 114 -6.85 -4.81 -0.63
CA LEU A 114 -5.97 -3.63 -0.64
C LEU A 114 -6.75 -2.32 -0.59
N ALA A 115 -7.91 -2.24 -1.25
CA ALA A 115 -8.82 -1.09 -1.19
C ALA A 115 -9.35 -0.87 0.24
N ALA A 116 -9.81 -1.93 0.89
CA ALA A 116 -10.25 -1.87 2.29
C ALA A 116 -9.14 -1.39 3.23
N MET A 117 -7.92 -1.93 3.08
CA MET A 117 -6.74 -1.50 3.84
C MET A 117 -6.40 -0.03 3.58
N LYS A 118 -6.53 0.44 2.33
CA LYS A 118 -6.26 1.82 1.94
C LYS A 118 -7.30 2.77 2.53
N LEU A 119 -8.57 2.42 2.49
CA LEU A 119 -9.65 3.21 3.06
C LEU A 119 -9.51 3.33 4.59
N PHE A 120 -9.13 2.23 5.25
CA PHE A 120 -8.85 2.22 6.69
C PHE A 120 -7.63 3.08 7.06
N ALA A 121 -6.59 3.10 6.22
CA ALA A 121 -5.43 3.97 6.40
C ALA A 121 -5.78 5.44 6.20
N LEU A 122 -6.66 5.77 5.24
CA LEU A 122 -7.12 7.13 4.96
C LEU A 122 -7.79 7.77 6.16
N GLY A 123 -8.56 7.01 6.94
CA GLY A 123 -9.17 7.48 8.19
C GLY A 123 -8.18 7.76 9.33
N ARG A 124 -6.88 7.43 9.15
CA ARG A 124 -5.83 7.58 10.17
C ARG A 124 -4.67 8.47 9.75
N ARG A 125 -4.54 8.74 8.45
CA ARG A 125 -3.51 9.61 7.86
C ARG A 125 -4.01 10.19 6.55
N ALA A 126 -3.67 11.43 6.25
CA ALA A 126 -4.10 12.13 5.06
C ALA A 126 -2.91 12.35 4.09
N LYS A 127 -2.55 11.35 3.30
CA LYS A 127 -1.54 11.46 2.23
C LYS A 127 -2.20 11.48 0.87
N TRP A 128 -1.88 12.44 0.00
CA TRP A 128 -2.50 12.58 -1.32
C TRP A 128 -2.44 11.30 -2.17
N LYS A 129 -1.33 10.58 -2.14
CA LYS A 129 -1.21 9.29 -2.84
C LYS A 129 -2.28 8.27 -2.44
N ASP A 130 -2.76 8.31 -1.19
CA ASP A 130 -3.79 7.41 -0.70
C ASP A 130 -5.16 7.76 -1.31
N TYR A 131 -5.46 9.04 -1.49
CA TYR A 131 -6.66 9.53 -2.20
C TYR A 131 -6.63 9.17 -3.68
N VAL A 132 -5.47 9.31 -4.32
CA VAL A 132 -5.29 8.90 -5.73
C VAL A 132 -5.54 7.41 -5.91
N ASP A 133 -5.00 6.56 -5.03
CA ASP A 133 -5.25 5.11 -5.08
C ASP A 133 -6.74 4.81 -4.93
N VAL A 134 -7.42 5.41 -3.93
CA VAL A 134 -8.85 5.24 -3.69
C VAL A 134 -9.68 5.71 -4.90
N TYR A 135 -9.34 6.86 -5.49
CA TYR A 135 -10.01 7.36 -6.69
C TYR A 135 -9.99 6.34 -7.84
N PHE A 136 -8.82 5.81 -8.20
CA PHE A 136 -8.73 4.85 -9.31
C PHE A 136 -9.42 3.53 -9.00
N ILE A 137 -9.39 3.08 -7.76
CA ILE A 137 -10.10 1.88 -7.32
C ILE A 137 -11.61 2.07 -7.45
N LEU A 138 -12.16 3.16 -6.90
CA LEU A 138 -13.61 3.40 -6.91
C LEU A 138 -14.14 3.77 -8.30
N LYS A 139 -13.33 4.43 -9.13
CA LYS A 139 -13.72 4.79 -10.48
C LYS A 139 -13.88 3.60 -11.42
N ASN A 140 -13.01 2.58 -11.29
CA ASN A 140 -12.84 1.58 -12.34
C ASN A 140 -13.06 0.13 -11.88
N HIS A 141 -13.10 -0.15 -10.56
CA HIS A 141 -13.04 -1.53 -10.07
C HIS A 141 -14.15 -1.88 -9.09
N TYR A 142 -14.43 -1.06 -8.08
CA TYR A 142 -15.35 -1.38 -7.00
C TYR A 142 -16.19 -0.16 -6.62
N THR A 143 -17.38 -0.42 -6.06
CA THR A 143 -18.18 0.63 -5.42
C THR A 143 -17.65 0.91 -4.00
N ILE A 144 -18.00 2.06 -3.43
CA ILE A 144 -17.69 2.34 -2.02
C ILE A 144 -18.34 1.32 -1.09
N ALA A 145 -19.54 0.82 -1.43
CA ALA A 145 -20.23 -0.20 -0.65
C ALA A 145 -19.44 -1.52 -0.59
N ASP A 146 -18.84 -1.96 -1.72
CA ASP A 146 -18.00 -3.16 -1.77
C ASP A 146 -16.78 -3.01 -0.86
N VAL A 147 -16.11 -1.85 -0.92
CA VAL A 147 -14.90 -1.58 -0.13
C VAL A 147 -15.23 -1.47 1.36
N VAL A 148 -16.35 -0.84 1.72
CA VAL A 148 -16.83 -0.76 3.11
C VAL A 148 -17.20 -2.12 3.65
N GLN A 149 -17.90 -2.94 2.87
CA GLN A 149 -18.25 -4.30 3.28
C GLN A 149 -16.97 -5.12 3.55
N LYS A 150 -15.98 -5.04 2.66
CA LYS A 150 -14.69 -5.71 2.85
C LYS A 150 -13.94 -5.17 4.06
N SER A 151 -14.04 -3.87 4.32
CA SER A 151 -13.45 -3.25 5.52
C SER A 151 -14.10 -3.78 6.80
N LYS A 152 -15.42 -3.96 6.82
CA LYS A 152 -16.13 -4.56 7.97
C LYS A 152 -15.70 -6.01 8.24
N GLU A 153 -15.47 -6.79 7.17
CA GLU A 153 -14.97 -8.17 7.29
C GLU A 153 -13.56 -8.23 7.91
N ILE A 154 -12.68 -7.30 7.55
CA ILE A 154 -11.28 -7.30 8.01
C ILE A 154 -11.13 -6.64 9.38
N PHE A 155 -11.77 -5.49 9.60
CA PHE A 155 -11.52 -4.62 10.75
C PHE A 155 -12.62 -4.69 11.81
N GLY A 156 -13.73 -5.38 11.55
CA GLY A 156 -14.82 -5.56 12.50
C GLY A 156 -15.33 -4.22 13.05
N SER A 157 -15.36 -4.11 14.36
CA SER A 157 -15.84 -2.91 15.07
C SER A 157 -14.96 -1.66 14.88
N GLU A 158 -13.73 -1.80 14.43
CA GLU A 158 -12.87 -0.65 14.11
C GLU A 158 -13.19 -0.02 12.75
N CYS A 159 -14.00 -0.68 11.92
CA CYS A 159 -14.48 -0.12 10.66
C CYS A 159 -15.50 1.00 10.92
N ASN A 160 -15.14 2.22 10.56
CA ASN A 160 -16.00 3.39 10.69
C ASN A 160 -16.31 3.97 9.31
N GLU A 161 -17.41 3.53 8.70
CA GLU A 161 -17.84 3.97 7.37
C GLU A 161 -18.06 5.49 7.30
N LYS A 162 -18.66 6.10 8.34
CA LYS A 162 -18.88 7.55 8.38
C LYS A 162 -17.56 8.32 8.34
N LEU A 163 -16.54 7.85 9.07
CA LEU A 163 -15.20 8.44 9.04
C LEU A 163 -14.57 8.32 7.65
N PHE A 164 -14.69 7.15 7.01
CA PHE A 164 -14.15 6.93 5.67
C PHE A 164 -14.76 7.87 4.63
N ARG A 165 -16.10 7.97 4.63
CA ARG A 165 -16.83 8.88 3.73
C ARG A 165 -16.49 10.35 4.00
N SER A 166 -16.43 10.76 5.26
CA SER A 166 -16.05 12.12 5.64
C SER A 166 -14.62 12.45 5.19
N GLN A 167 -13.67 11.52 5.39
CA GLN A 167 -12.27 11.73 5.01
C GLN A 167 -12.09 11.82 3.49
N MET A 168 -12.83 11.02 2.71
CA MET A 168 -12.80 11.13 1.24
C MET A 168 -13.28 12.49 0.71
N ALA A 169 -14.09 13.22 1.47
CA ALA A 169 -14.60 14.54 1.11
C ALA A 169 -13.86 15.70 1.78
N TYR A 170 -12.81 15.40 2.59
CA TYR A 170 -12.07 16.41 3.34
C TYR A 170 -10.60 16.45 2.91
N PHE A 171 -10.14 17.62 2.44
CA PHE A 171 -8.81 17.77 1.84
C PHE A 171 -7.93 18.80 2.55
N ALA A 172 -8.43 19.46 3.60
CA ALA A 172 -7.70 20.56 4.27
C ALA A 172 -6.45 20.11 5.03
N ASP A 173 -6.40 18.85 5.48
CA ASP A 173 -5.29 18.24 6.21
C ASP A 173 -4.39 17.33 5.35
N VAL A 174 -4.65 17.29 4.04
CA VAL A 174 -3.94 16.38 3.13
C VAL A 174 -2.51 16.85 2.89
N SER A 175 -1.57 15.93 3.09
CA SER A 175 -0.16 16.16 2.76
C SER A 175 0.11 15.83 1.28
N TYR A 176 0.61 16.82 0.55
CA TYR A 176 1.10 16.73 -0.83
C TYR A 176 2.62 16.62 -0.91
N ALA A 177 3.31 16.35 0.20
CA ALA A 177 4.78 16.29 0.25
C ALA A 177 5.40 15.22 -0.66
N GLU A 178 4.64 14.17 -0.97
CA GLU A 178 5.06 13.10 -1.87
C GLU A 178 4.34 13.26 -3.22
N PRO A 179 5.03 13.70 -4.30
CA PRO A 179 4.41 13.88 -5.61
C PRO A 179 3.92 12.55 -6.19
N VAL A 180 2.85 12.60 -6.97
CA VAL A 180 2.31 11.45 -7.70
C VAL A 180 2.90 11.42 -9.10
N GLU A 181 3.61 10.34 -9.43
CA GLU A 181 4.10 10.10 -10.79
C GLU A 181 3.11 9.15 -11.49
N TYR A 182 2.21 9.73 -12.28
CA TYR A 182 1.24 8.94 -13.05
C TYR A 182 1.92 8.14 -14.17
N MET A 183 1.41 6.95 -14.43
CA MET A 183 1.75 6.20 -15.64
C MET A 183 1.01 6.82 -16.83
N LYS A 184 1.61 6.69 -18.01
CA LYS A 184 1.05 7.23 -19.27
C LYS A 184 -0.41 6.81 -19.47
N GLY A 185 -1.29 7.80 -19.65
CA GLY A 185 -2.73 7.60 -19.86
C GLY A 185 -3.57 7.58 -18.57
N PHE A 186 -2.93 7.78 -17.41
CA PHE A 186 -3.61 7.89 -16.12
C PHE A 186 -3.54 9.31 -15.53
N GLU A 187 -2.98 10.26 -16.26
CA GLU A 187 -2.83 11.64 -15.81
C GLU A 187 -4.22 12.25 -15.54
N VAL A 188 -4.40 12.79 -14.36
CA VAL A 188 -5.64 13.44 -13.93
C VAL A 188 -5.32 14.58 -12.96
N SER A 189 -6.06 15.67 -13.05
CA SER A 189 -5.85 16.80 -12.14
C SER A 189 -6.37 16.52 -10.74
N ASP A 190 -5.72 17.06 -9.73
CA ASP A 190 -6.12 16.91 -8.32
C ASP A 190 -7.58 17.35 -8.11
N LYS A 191 -8.00 18.47 -8.71
CA LYS A 191 -9.39 18.95 -8.65
C LYS A 191 -10.41 17.97 -9.23
N ALA A 192 -10.05 17.22 -10.27
CA ALA A 192 -10.93 16.19 -10.83
C ALA A 192 -11.07 15.00 -9.88
N ILE A 193 -9.96 14.60 -9.24
CA ILE A 193 -9.95 13.55 -8.21
C ILE A 193 -10.82 13.97 -7.01
N GLU A 194 -10.60 15.16 -6.46
CA GLU A 194 -11.36 15.69 -5.33
C GLU A 194 -12.87 15.69 -5.63
N LYS A 195 -13.26 16.20 -6.79
CA LYS A 195 -14.67 16.24 -7.22
C LYS A 195 -15.31 14.85 -7.26
N GLU A 196 -14.62 13.86 -7.81
CA GLU A 196 -15.16 12.50 -7.91
C GLU A 196 -15.18 11.80 -6.55
N LEU A 197 -14.15 12.01 -5.71
CA LEU A 197 -14.12 11.45 -4.35
C LEU A 197 -15.27 11.98 -3.49
N ILE A 198 -15.62 13.27 -3.61
CA ILE A 198 -16.82 13.84 -2.96
C ILE A 198 -18.08 13.10 -3.43
N LYS A 199 -18.23 12.84 -4.73
CA LYS A 199 -19.39 12.08 -5.25
C LYS A 199 -19.41 10.66 -4.68
N PHE A 200 -18.28 9.94 -4.69
CA PHE A 200 -18.20 8.60 -4.12
C PHE A 200 -18.50 8.58 -2.62
N SER A 201 -18.17 9.65 -1.88
CA SER A 201 -18.48 9.73 -0.46
C SER A 201 -19.98 9.82 -0.16
N LEU A 202 -20.78 10.26 -1.14
CA LEU A 202 -22.23 10.45 -1.04
C LEU A 202 -23.06 9.31 -1.66
N SER A 203 -22.44 8.39 -2.39
CA SER A 203 -23.11 7.29 -3.10
C SER A 203 -23.41 6.07 -2.20
#